data_411e39e90d33f59a6ce5f89c1746e91b
#
_entry.id   411e39e90d33f59a6ce5f89c1746e91b
#
_cell.length_a   1.000
_cell.length_b   1.000
_cell.length_c   1.000
_cell.angle_alpha   90.00
_cell.angle_beta   90.00
_cell.angle_gamma   90.00
#
_symmetry.space_group_name_H-M   'P 1'
#
loop_
_entity.id
_entity.type
_entity.pdbx_description
1 polymer ?
#
loop_
_entity_poly.entity_id
_entity_poly.type
_entity_poly.pdbx_seq_one_letter_code
_entity_poly.pdbx_strand_id
1 'polypeptide(L)'
;MFIMDLYLYNEVLILILQGGITMNKNRKIIISIILLFITLLGGFFIFKEINKYKSDISNLSGYVLGKGVAPNLTQEEIQALLQKKVDESKVAFSIYTEPTFKGKEGTIMFVNPRYSAHNLELEVRVDNKVIIRTQKISPDQYIEKIELMGRALKKGEHKGVASIKAYDRKTDDLVGQVAVDMIITSK
;
A
#
# COMPACT_ATOMS: atom_id res chain seq x y z
N MET A 1 12.74 -18.09 8.15
CA MET A 1 13.93 -17.77 8.97
C MET A 1 13.55 -17.42 10.41
N PHE A 2 12.53 -16.61 10.67
CA PHE A 2 12.09 -16.20 12.01
C PHE A 2 11.56 -17.32 12.94
N ILE A 3 10.91 -18.34 12.40
CA ILE A 3 10.34 -19.47 13.19
C ILE A 3 11.43 -20.41 13.70
N MET A 4 12.53 -20.56 12.96
CA MET A 4 13.65 -21.40 13.33
C MET A 4 14.46 -20.81 14.49
N ASP A 5 14.54 -19.47 14.58
CA ASP A 5 15.23 -18.77 15.66
C ASP A 5 14.45 -18.84 16.98
N LEU A 6 13.12 -18.83 16.91
CA LEU A 6 12.26 -18.99 18.10
C LEU A 6 12.31 -20.43 18.68
N TYR A 7 12.49 -21.42 17.82
CA TYR A 7 12.65 -22.82 18.23
C TYR A 7 13.99 -23.05 18.95
N LEU A 8 15.07 -22.54 18.40
CA LEU A 8 16.41 -22.57 19.02
C LEU A 8 16.42 -21.82 20.37
N TYR A 9 15.70 -20.71 20.48
CA TYR A 9 15.57 -19.94 21.71
C TYR A 9 14.85 -20.75 22.83
N ASN A 10 13.76 -21.44 22.46
CA ASN A 10 13.04 -22.30 23.40
C ASN A 10 13.87 -23.50 23.87
N GLU A 11 14.60 -24.17 23.00
CA GLU A 11 15.47 -25.29 23.31
C GLU A 11 16.59 -24.86 24.29
N VAL A 12 17.24 -23.70 24.02
CA VAL A 12 18.29 -23.16 24.91
C VAL A 12 17.72 -22.74 26.27
N LEU A 13 16.52 -22.16 26.30
CA LEU A 13 15.85 -21.77 27.54
C LEU A 13 15.46 -22.99 28.37
N ILE A 14 14.97 -24.06 27.76
CA ILE A 14 14.61 -25.33 28.42
C ILE A 14 15.87 -26.02 28.99
N LEU A 15 16.98 -26.03 28.24
CA LEU A 15 18.27 -26.57 28.71
C LEU A 15 18.82 -25.79 29.92
N ILE A 16 18.62 -24.47 29.95
CA ILE A 16 19.03 -23.63 31.10
C ILE A 16 18.11 -23.85 32.31
N LEU A 17 16.80 -24.06 32.10
CA LEU A 17 15.82 -24.27 33.19
C LEU A 17 15.81 -25.69 33.73
N GLN A 18 16.11 -26.71 32.92
CA GLN A 18 16.20 -28.12 33.34
C GLN A 18 17.48 -28.48 34.10
N GLY A 19 18.40 -27.55 34.25
CA GLY A 19 19.30 -27.43 35.37
C GLY A 19 20.16 -28.64 35.79
N GLY A 20 21.03 -29.14 34.92
CA GLY A 20 22.11 -30.04 35.33
C GLY A 20 23.48 -29.36 35.50
N ILE A 21 23.59 -28.06 35.24
CA ILE A 21 24.90 -27.38 35.31
C ILE A 21 24.95 -26.51 36.56
N THR A 22 25.77 -26.90 37.52
CA THR A 22 26.14 -26.08 38.68
C THR A 22 26.94 -24.86 38.24
N MET A 23 26.24 -23.88 37.70
CA MET A 23 26.85 -22.64 37.24
C MET A 23 27.12 -21.70 38.39
N ASN A 24 28.34 -21.18 38.45
CA ASN A 24 28.74 -20.15 39.40
C ASN A 24 27.79 -18.94 39.28
N LYS A 25 27.45 -18.32 40.45
CA LYS A 25 26.53 -17.18 40.58
C LYS A 25 26.83 -16.07 39.57
N ASN A 26 28.08 -15.78 39.30
CA ASN A 26 28.50 -14.73 38.34
C ASN A 26 28.18 -15.09 36.90
N ARG A 27 28.25 -16.36 36.48
CA ARG A 27 27.88 -16.81 35.14
C ARG A 27 26.36 -16.72 34.92
N LYS A 28 25.55 -17.01 35.92
CA LYS A 28 24.07 -16.83 35.84
C LYS A 28 23.70 -15.39 35.62
N ILE A 29 24.35 -14.45 36.31
CA ILE A 29 24.13 -13.02 36.16
C ILE A 29 24.50 -12.55 34.73
N ILE A 30 25.64 -12.98 34.20
CA ILE A 30 26.10 -12.62 32.86
C ILE A 30 25.11 -13.11 31.78
N ILE A 31 24.64 -14.36 31.88
CA ILE A 31 23.65 -14.92 30.92
C ILE A 31 22.33 -14.17 31.01
N SER A 32 21.85 -13.81 32.20
CA SER A 32 20.62 -13.02 32.38
C SER A 32 20.74 -11.64 31.74
N ILE A 33 21.89 -10.98 31.86
CA ILE A 33 22.15 -9.67 31.22
C ILE A 33 22.16 -9.81 29.70
N ILE A 34 22.80 -10.86 29.16
CA ILE A 34 22.83 -11.09 27.69
C ILE A 34 21.42 -11.36 27.17
N LEU A 35 20.61 -12.17 27.83
CA LEU A 35 19.21 -12.43 27.45
C LEU A 35 18.38 -11.16 27.50
N LEU A 36 18.54 -10.33 28.54
CA LEU A 36 17.86 -9.03 28.61
C LEU A 36 18.24 -8.11 27.44
N PHE A 37 19.52 -8.11 27.06
CA PHE A 37 20.01 -7.30 25.95
C PHE A 37 19.46 -7.78 24.59
N ILE A 38 19.36 -9.08 24.37
CA ILE A 38 18.76 -9.68 23.17
C ILE A 38 17.27 -9.34 23.07
N THR A 39 16.52 -9.40 24.18
CA THR A 39 15.10 -9.04 24.19
C THR A 39 14.87 -7.55 23.92
N LEU A 40 15.71 -6.67 24.45
CA LEU A 40 15.65 -5.24 24.20
C LEU A 40 15.97 -4.90 22.75
N LEU A 41 16.99 -5.52 22.16
CA LEU A 41 17.34 -5.34 20.74
C LEU A 41 16.24 -5.88 19.81
N GLY A 42 15.71 -7.08 20.09
CA GLY A 42 14.60 -7.65 19.34
C GLY A 42 13.35 -6.77 19.39
N GLY A 43 13.00 -6.27 20.58
CA GLY A 43 11.89 -5.33 20.75
C GLY A 43 12.08 -4.02 19.99
N PHE A 44 13.29 -3.48 19.96
CA PHE A 44 13.61 -2.27 19.18
C PHE A 44 13.43 -2.46 17.67
N PHE A 45 13.88 -3.60 17.13
CA PHE A 45 13.69 -3.92 15.70
C PHE A 45 12.21 -4.07 15.34
N ILE A 46 11.44 -4.79 16.16
CA ILE A 46 9.98 -4.96 15.96
C ILE A 46 9.28 -3.59 16.04
N PHE A 47 9.62 -2.76 17.00
CA PHE A 47 9.04 -1.42 17.16
C PHE A 47 9.34 -0.51 15.95
N LYS A 48 10.56 -0.60 15.42
CA LYS A 48 10.96 0.15 14.21
C LYS A 48 10.18 -0.29 12.98
N GLU A 49 9.98 -1.62 12.78
CA GLU A 49 9.17 -2.15 11.66
C GLU A 49 7.69 -1.76 11.80
N ILE A 50 7.10 -1.86 12.99
CA ILE A 50 5.71 -1.44 13.24
C ILE A 50 5.52 0.06 12.97
N ASN A 51 6.46 0.90 13.39
CA ASN A 51 6.39 2.34 13.14
C ASN A 51 6.55 2.68 11.67
N LYS A 52 7.41 1.97 10.92
CA LYS A 52 7.53 2.11 9.47
C LYS A 52 6.21 1.75 8.79
N TYR A 53 5.61 0.61 9.15
CA TYR A 53 4.32 0.18 8.61
C TYR A 53 3.19 1.17 8.91
N LYS A 54 3.13 1.74 10.13
CA LYS A 54 2.18 2.80 10.49
C LYS A 54 2.39 4.09 9.68
N SER A 55 3.64 4.49 9.43
CA SER A 55 3.93 5.69 8.62
C SER A 55 3.51 5.50 7.17
N ASP A 56 3.69 4.30 6.61
CA ASP A 56 3.27 3.99 5.24
C ASP A 56 1.74 4.03 5.09
N ILE A 57 1.00 3.51 6.07
CA ILE A 57 -0.47 3.57 6.07
C ILE A 57 -0.98 5.01 6.25
N SER A 58 -0.35 5.82 7.10
CA SER A 58 -0.76 7.21 7.33
C SER A 58 -0.57 8.11 6.10
N ASN A 59 0.23 7.67 5.13
CA ASN A 59 0.50 8.37 3.87
C ASN A 59 -0.41 7.92 2.72
N LEU A 60 -1.47 7.16 3.00
CA LEU A 60 -2.45 6.74 2.00
C LEU A 60 -3.72 7.57 2.10
N SER A 61 -4.41 7.74 0.96
CA SER A 61 -5.75 8.30 0.92
C SER A 61 -6.77 7.32 1.50
N GLY A 62 -7.80 7.83 2.21
CA GLY A 62 -8.93 7.02 2.63
C GLY A 62 -9.80 6.65 1.43
N TYR A 63 -10.06 5.36 1.22
CA TYR A 63 -10.91 4.85 0.15
C TYR A 63 -11.46 3.47 0.50
N VAL A 64 -12.51 3.08 -0.24
CA VAL A 64 -13.05 1.71 -0.21
C VAL A 64 -12.72 1.06 -1.54
N LEU A 65 -12.06 -0.10 -1.48
CA LEU A 65 -11.71 -0.87 -2.65
C LEU A 65 -12.93 -1.69 -3.10
N GLY A 66 -13.40 -1.46 -4.33
CA GLY A 66 -14.41 -2.28 -4.98
C GLY A 66 -13.76 -3.41 -5.79
N LYS A 67 -14.52 -4.46 -6.05
CA LYS A 67 -14.14 -5.58 -6.89
C LYS A 67 -15.22 -5.86 -7.91
N GLY A 68 -14.81 -6.22 -9.12
CA GLY A 68 -15.72 -6.46 -10.24
C GLY A 68 -15.82 -5.27 -11.18
N VAL A 69 -16.92 -5.17 -11.93
CA VAL A 69 -17.16 -4.06 -12.85
C VAL A 69 -17.48 -2.80 -12.06
N ALA A 70 -16.77 -1.69 -12.34
CA ALA A 70 -17.03 -0.43 -11.69
C ALA A 70 -18.47 0.05 -11.98
N PRO A 71 -19.16 0.62 -10.98
CA PRO A 71 -20.50 1.16 -11.18
C PRO A 71 -20.47 2.28 -12.24
N ASN A 72 -21.60 2.44 -12.97
CA ASN A 72 -21.80 3.46 -14.01
C ASN A 72 -21.02 3.28 -15.34
N LEU A 73 -20.41 2.11 -15.59
CA LEU A 73 -19.97 1.75 -16.93
C LEU A 73 -21.15 1.20 -17.73
N THR A 74 -21.32 1.68 -18.98
CA THR A 74 -22.32 1.13 -19.90
C THR A 74 -21.89 -0.26 -20.41
N GLN A 75 -22.86 -1.04 -20.92
CA GLN A 75 -22.55 -2.36 -21.53
C GLN A 75 -21.63 -2.23 -22.73
N GLU A 76 -21.77 -1.14 -23.53
CA GLU A 76 -20.92 -0.85 -24.66
C GLU A 76 -19.48 -0.54 -24.22
N GLU A 77 -19.31 0.24 -23.16
CA GLU A 77 -17.98 0.53 -22.59
C GLU A 77 -17.33 -0.74 -22.06
N ILE A 78 -18.09 -1.62 -21.40
CA ILE A 78 -17.61 -2.91 -20.91
C ILE A 78 -17.18 -3.79 -22.09
N GLN A 79 -17.99 -3.88 -23.17
CA GLN A 79 -17.64 -4.66 -24.35
C GLN A 79 -16.44 -4.09 -25.10
N ALA A 80 -16.34 -2.77 -25.23
CA ALA A 80 -15.17 -2.12 -25.85
C ALA A 80 -13.88 -2.41 -25.05
N LEU A 81 -13.96 -2.42 -23.72
CA LEU A 81 -12.85 -2.78 -22.86
C LEU A 81 -12.47 -4.27 -22.99
N LEU A 82 -13.47 -5.17 -23.12
CA LEU A 82 -13.24 -6.61 -23.27
C LEU A 82 -12.71 -7.01 -24.65
N GLN A 83 -13.08 -6.28 -25.73
CA GLN A 83 -12.64 -6.55 -27.10
C GLN A 83 -11.25 -6.00 -27.41
N LYS A 84 -10.78 -5.01 -26.63
CA LYS A 84 -9.45 -4.47 -26.81
C LYS A 84 -8.44 -5.53 -26.37
N LYS A 85 -7.81 -6.24 -27.32
CA LYS A 85 -6.65 -7.09 -27.09
C LYS A 85 -5.57 -6.19 -26.49
N VAL A 86 -5.42 -6.24 -25.16
CA VAL A 86 -4.40 -5.47 -24.45
C VAL A 86 -3.07 -6.15 -24.69
N ASP A 87 -2.19 -5.47 -25.35
CA ASP A 87 -0.78 -5.84 -25.42
C ASP A 87 -0.25 -5.88 -23.98
N GLU A 88 0.33 -6.98 -23.55
CA GLU A 88 0.83 -7.16 -22.16
C GLU A 88 1.84 -6.08 -21.74
N SER A 89 2.41 -5.35 -22.70
CA SER A 89 3.30 -4.23 -22.47
C SER A 89 2.58 -2.90 -22.16
N LYS A 90 1.24 -2.82 -22.34
CA LYS A 90 0.47 -1.59 -22.14
C LYS A 90 -0.19 -1.55 -20.78
N VAL A 91 -0.11 -0.37 -20.12
CA VAL A 91 -0.82 -0.11 -18.87
C VAL A 91 -2.28 0.19 -19.20
N ALA A 92 -3.19 -0.70 -18.78
CA ALA A 92 -4.62 -0.53 -18.96
C ALA A 92 -5.25 -0.02 -17.65
N PHE A 93 -5.96 1.12 -17.72
CA PHE A 93 -6.70 1.71 -16.59
C PHE A 93 -7.83 2.61 -17.08
N SER A 94 -8.73 2.98 -16.16
CA SER A 94 -9.69 4.07 -16.35
C SER A 94 -9.67 4.97 -15.12
N ILE A 95 -9.84 6.28 -15.32
CA ILE A 95 -9.91 7.29 -14.27
C ILE A 95 -10.73 8.49 -14.70
N TYR A 96 -11.51 9.09 -13.80
CA TYR A 96 -12.14 10.38 -14.08
C TYR A 96 -11.08 11.49 -14.05
N THR A 97 -10.96 12.22 -15.16
CA THR A 97 -10.03 13.34 -15.31
C THR A 97 -10.55 14.65 -14.73
N GLU A 98 -11.86 14.73 -14.44
CA GLU A 98 -12.53 15.91 -13.88
C GLU A 98 -13.29 15.56 -12.59
N PRO A 99 -12.60 15.07 -11.54
CA PRO A 99 -13.24 14.71 -10.29
C PRO A 99 -13.72 15.93 -9.51
N THR A 100 -14.85 15.78 -8.81
CA THR A 100 -15.38 16.80 -7.90
C THR A 100 -15.23 16.33 -6.45
N PHE A 101 -14.70 17.22 -5.60
CA PHE A 101 -14.54 17.01 -4.16
C PHE A 101 -15.46 17.94 -3.37
N LYS A 102 -16.06 17.41 -2.30
CA LYS A 102 -16.78 18.17 -1.26
C LYS A 102 -15.99 18.03 0.04
N GLY A 103 -15.32 19.12 0.43
CA GLY A 103 -14.35 19.03 1.51
C GLY A 103 -13.19 18.13 1.13
N LYS A 104 -13.02 17.00 1.83
CA LYS A 104 -11.96 16.01 1.53
C LYS A 104 -12.43 14.86 0.66
N GLU A 105 -13.71 14.57 0.59
CA GLU A 105 -14.26 13.41 -0.13
C GLU A 105 -14.58 13.75 -1.60
N GLY A 106 -14.24 12.85 -2.50
CA GLY A 106 -14.54 12.97 -3.93
C GLY A 106 -14.64 11.64 -4.65
N THR A 107 -15.22 11.67 -5.85
CA THR A 107 -15.34 10.51 -6.73
C THR A 107 -14.27 10.58 -7.80
N ILE A 108 -13.38 9.58 -7.86
CA ILE A 108 -12.27 9.53 -8.82
C ILE A 108 -12.42 8.41 -9.84
N MET A 109 -13.20 7.38 -9.55
CA MET A 109 -13.45 6.21 -10.39
C MET A 109 -12.15 5.67 -11.02
N PHE A 110 -11.19 5.31 -10.18
CA PHE A 110 -9.95 4.69 -10.63
C PHE A 110 -10.15 3.18 -10.74
N VAL A 111 -10.00 2.63 -11.95
CA VAL A 111 -10.29 1.23 -12.28
C VAL A 111 -9.03 0.55 -12.80
N ASN A 112 -8.71 -0.62 -12.24
CA ASN A 112 -7.79 -1.57 -12.83
C ASN A 112 -8.64 -2.68 -13.49
N PRO A 113 -8.80 -2.69 -14.84
CA PRO A 113 -9.72 -3.58 -15.50
C PRO A 113 -9.26 -5.05 -15.36
N ARG A 114 -10.24 -5.96 -15.45
CA ARG A 114 -10.02 -7.40 -15.27
C ARG A 114 -8.94 -7.99 -16.18
N TYR A 115 -8.80 -7.46 -17.38
CA TYR A 115 -7.82 -7.89 -18.37
C TYR A 115 -6.43 -7.26 -18.21
N SER A 116 -6.23 -6.38 -17.22
CA SER A 116 -4.92 -5.79 -16.94
C SER A 116 -3.90 -6.86 -16.54
N ALA A 117 -2.70 -6.75 -17.09
CA ALA A 117 -1.58 -7.61 -16.72
C ALA A 117 -0.90 -7.20 -15.41
N HIS A 118 -1.19 -5.99 -14.89
CA HIS A 118 -0.42 -5.34 -13.84
C HIS A 118 -1.27 -4.98 -12.62
N ASN A 119 -0.61 -4.88 -11.44
CA ASN A 119 -1.15 -4.14 -10.31
C ASN A 119 -0.92 -2.64 -10.56
N LEU A 120 -1.87 -1.79 -10.16
CA LEU A 120 -1.80 -0.35 -10.38
C LEU A 120 -1.79 0.43 -9.07
N GLU A 121 -0.98 1.48 -9.00
CA GLU A 121 -0.94 2.47 -7.92
C GLU A 121 -1.25 3.85 -8.50
N LEU A 122 -2.08 4.62 -7.82
CA LEU A 122 -2.42 5.99 -8.20
C LEU A 122 -1.78 6.98 -7.24
N GLU A 123 -1.14 8.01 -7.80
CA GLU A 123 -0.73 9.20 -7.08
C GLU A 123 -1.22 10.44 -7.85
N VAL A 124 -1.92 11.36 -7.16
CA VAL A 124 -2.35 12.64 -7.76
C VAL A 124 -1.66 13.79 -7.06
N ARG A 125 -1.13 14.71 -7.87
CA ARG A 125 -0.45 15.93 -7.42
C ARG A 125 -1.18 17.17 -7.89
N VAL A 126 -1.25 18.17 -7.01
CA VAL A 126 -1.67 19.54 -7.30
C VAL A 126 -0.59 20.46 -6.74
N ASP A 127 -0.10 21.42 -7.52
CA ASP A 127 0.97 22.33 -7.12
C ASP A 127 2.20 21.61 -6.52
N ASN A 128 2.65 20.54 -7.17
CA ASN A 128 3.74 19.65 -6.72
C ASN A 128 3.49 18.92 -5.39
N LYS A 129 2.33 19.05 -4.77
CA LYS A 129 1.97 18.35 -3.55
C LYS A 129 1.13 17.12 -3.85
N VAL A 130 1.49 15.99 -3.27
CA VAL A 130 0.67 14.77 -3.33
C VAL A 130 -0.59 15.02 -2.50
N ILE A 131 -1.75 14.89 -3.15
CA ILE A 131 -3.07 15.04 -2.54
C ILE A 131 -3.84 13.73 -2.49
N ILE A 132 -3.48 12.76 -3.32
CA ILE A 132 -4.03 11.40 -3.34
C ILE A 132 -2.88 10.42 -3.51
N ARG A 133 -2.91 9.33 -2.76
CA ARG A 133 -2.07 8.15 -2.95
C ARG A 133 -2.84 6.91 -2.53
N THR A 134 -2.78 5.87 -3.36
CA THR A 134 -3.42 4.59 -3.09
C THR A 134 -2.39 3.50 -2.81
N GLN A 135 -2.85 2.37 -2.30
CA GLN A 135 -2.12 1.11 -2.41
C GLN A 135 -2.18 0.61 -3.86
N LYS A 136 -1.43 -0.45 -4.15
CA LYS A 136 -1.57 -1.20 -5.40
C LYS A 136 -2.92 -1.90 -5.43
N ILE A 137 -3.70 -1.64 -6.48
CA ILE A 137 -4.95 -2.35 -6.76
C ILE A 137 -4.70 -3.42 -7.83
N SER A 138 -5.23 -4.61 -7.59
CA SER A 138 -5.11 -5.75 -8.52
C SER A 138 -6.11 -5.62 -9.67
N PRO A 139 -5.93 -6.36 -10.78
CA PRO A 139 -6.95 -6.47 -11.82
C PRO A 139 -8.32 -6.82 -11.24
N ASP A 140 -9.38 -6.30 -11.85
CA ASP A 140 -10.77 -6.44 -11.42
C ASP A 140 -11.11 -5.68 -10.13
N GLN A 141 -10.31 -4.68 -9.76
CA GLN A 141 -10.55 -3.80 -8.62
C GLN A 141 -10.70 -2.35 -9.06
N TYR A 142 -11.45 -1.57 -8.27
CA TYR A 142 -11.65 -0.15 -8.50
C TYR A 142 -11.77 0.63 -7.19
N ILE A 143 -11.51 1.93 -7.29
CA ILE A 143 -11.72 2.91 -6.23
C ILE A 143 -12.71 3.94 -6.79
N GLU A 144 -13.94 3.96 -6.28
CA GLU A 144 -14.97 4.93 -6.68
C GLU A 144 -14.77 6.25 -5.97
N LYS A 145 -14.70 6.21 -4.64
CA LYS A 145 -14.57 7.39 -3.75
C LYS A 145 -13.24 7.36 -3.04
N ILE A 146 -12.71 8.54 -2.80
CA ILE A 146 -11.42 8.71 -2.16
C ILE A 146 -11.39 10.00 -1.33
N GLU A 147 -10.60 10.00 -0.27
CA GLU A 147 -10.34 11.18 0.53
C GLU A 147 -8.98 11.80 0.18
N LEU A 148 -8.96 13.13 0.14
CA LEU A 148 -7.71 13.87 0.01
C LEU A 148 -6.82 13.68 1.25
N MET A 149 -5.54 13.49 1.01
CA MET A 149 -4.52 13.52 2.04
C MET A 149 -4.37 14.94 2.60
N GLY A 150 -4.21 15.06 3.91
CA GLY A 150 -4.02 16.35 4.56
C GLY A 150 -5.28 17.21 4.60
N ARG A 151 -5.21 18.45 4.12
CA ARG A 151 -6.32 19.42 4.14
C ARG A 151 -7.13 19.38 2.84
N ALA A 152 -8.41 19.74 2.92
CA ALA A 152 -9.23 19.98 1.76
C ALA A 152 -8.61 21.06 0.84
N LEU A 153 -8.83 20.95 -0.46
CA LEU A 153 -8.46 21.99 -1.41
C LEU A 153 -9.33 23.24 -1.20
N LYS A 154 -8.81 24.39 -1.57
CA LYS A 154 -9.61 25.63 -1.60
C LYS A 154 -10.71 25.45 -2.66
N LYS A 155 -11.86 26.15 -2.46
CA LYS A 155 -12.94 26.14 -3.44
C LYS A 155 -12.46 26.63 -4.81
N GLY A 156 -12.90 25.94 -5.86
CA GLY A 156 -12.53 26.25 -7.25
C GLY A 156 -11.90 25.07 -7.98
N GLU A 157 -11.35 25.36 -9.14
CA GLU A 157 -10.67 24.41 -10.01
C GLU A 157 -9.17 24.39 -9.75
N HIS A 158 -8.61 23.19 -9.75
CA HIS A 158 -7.18 22.96 -9.54
C HIS A 158 -6.65 22.05 -10.64
N LYS A 159 -5.61 22.49 -11.33
CA LYS A 159 -4.88 21.63 -12.27
C LYS A 159 -4.03 20.65 -11.48
N GLY A 160 -4.16 19.38 -11.82
CA GLY A 160 -3.42 18.29 -11.20
C GLY A 160 -2.87 17.31 -12.22
N VAL A 161 -2.02 16.44 -11.78
CA VAL A 161 -1.49 15.33 -12.58
C VAL A 161 -1.68 14.04 -11.80
N ALA A 162 -2.35 13.07 -12.40
CA ALA A 162 -2.42 11.70 -11.92
C ALA A 162 -1.25 10.91 -12.51
N SER A 163 -0.47 10.28 -11.65
CA SER A 163 0.59 9.34 -12.01
C SER A 163 0.11 7.93 -11.68
N ILE A 164 -0.09 7.12 -12.71
CA ILE A 164 -0.49 5.72 -12.59
C ILE A 164 0.75 4.86 -12.82
N LYS A 165 1.16 4.14 -11.79
CA LYS A 165 2.30 3.22 -11.82
C LYS A 165 1.81 1.80 -11.98
N ALA A 166 2.40 1.05 -12.90
CA ALA A 166 2.12 -0.36 -13.14
C ALA A 166 3.25 -1.22 -12.61
N TYR A 167 2.87 -2.28 -11.90
CA TYR A 167 3.80 -3.21 -11.26
C TYR A 167 3.54 -4.63 -11.77
N ASP A 168 4.62 -5.38 -12.00
CA ASP A 168 4.51 -6.80 -12.28
C ASP A 168 3.85 -7.54 -11.11
N ARG A 169 2.95 -8.46 -11.41
CA ARG A 169 2.14 -9.16 -10.39
C ARG A 169 2.92 -10.23 -9.61
N LYS A 170 4.05 -10.69 -10.14
CA LYS A 170 4.87 -11.76 -9.53
C LYS A 170 6.08 -11.21 -8.83
N THR A 171 6.81 -10.29 -9.48
CA THR A 171 8.05 -9.72 -8.95
C THR A 171 7.84 -8.44 -8.16
N ASP A 172 6.68 -7.79 -8.35
CA ASP A 172 6.33 -6.49 -7.76
C ASP A 172 7.21 -5.32 -8.25
N ASP A 173 7.95 -5.53 -9.35
CA ASP A 173 8.78 -4.51 -9.98
C ASP A 173 7.94 -3.48 -10.72
N LEU A 174 8.38 -2.23 -10.72
CA LEU A 174 7.78 -1.16 -11.52
C LEU A 174 8.08 -1.43 -13.00
N VAL A 175 7.05 -1.68 -13.81
CA VAL A 175 7.18 -2.00 -15.24
C VAL A 175 6.75 -0.86 -16.15
N GLY A 176 6.03 0.14 -15.62
CA GLY A 176 5.61 1.30 -16.38
C GLY A 176 4.95 2.37 -15.54
N GLN A 177 4.86 3.58 -16.12
CA GLN A 177 4.17 4.72 -15.52
C GLN A 177 3.52 5.56 -16.59
N VAL A 178 2.28 6.02 -16.33
CA VAL A 178 1.53 6.92 -17.20
C VAL A 178 1.14 8.16 -16.40
N ALA A 179 1.28 9.34 -17.00
CA ALA A 179 0.79 10.59 -16.44
C ALA A 179 -0.47 11.06 -17.19
N VAL A 180 -1.46 11.52 -16.44
CA VAL A 180 -2.74 12.03 -16.96
C VAL A 180 -3.03 13.37 -16.31
N ASP A 181 -3.27 14.39 -17.14
CA ASP A 181 -3.70 15.71 -16.65
C ASP A 181 -5.12 15.63 -16.10
N MET A 182 -5.36 16.36 -15.00
CA MET A 182 -6.65 16.41 -14.32
C MET A 182 -7.08 17.84 -14.03
N ILE A 183 -8.39 18.08 -14.02
CA ILE A 183 -9.02 19.31 -13.53
C ILE A 183 -9.87 18.92 -12.31
N ILE A 184 -9.40 19.25 -11.12
CA ILE A 184 -10.04 18.88 -9.87
C ILE A 184 -10.88 20.03 -9.37
N THR A 185 -12.20 19.83 -9.27
CA THR A 185 -13.14 20.85 -8.74
C THR A 185 -13.36 20.62 -7.24
N SER A 186 -13.11 21.63 -6.39
CA SER A 186 -13.45 21.62 -4.96
C SER A 186 -14.64 22.56 -4.69
N LYS A 187 -15.67 22.05 -4.00
CA LYS A 187 -16.92 22.75 -3.66
C LYS A 187 -17.02 23.07 -2.17
#